data_6e5bbb39d21a32b7585a0c48db07b62c
#
_entry.id   6e5bbb39d21a32b7585a0c48db07b62c
#
_cell.length_a   1.000
_cell.length_b   1.000
_cell.length_c   1.000
_cell.angle_alpha   90.00
_cell.angle_beta   90.00
_cell.angle_gamma   90.00
#
_symmetry.space_group_name_H-M   'P 1'
#
loop_
_entity.id
_entity.type
_entity.pdbx_description
1 polymer ?
#
loop_
_entity_poly.entity_id
_entity_poly.type
_entity_poly.pdbx_seq_one_letter_code
_entity_poly.pdbx_strand_id
1 'polypeptide(L)'
;MSEDNGTINLEEFKNSFLKNYGGSAESVQLFSSPARINIIGEHIDYNGGKVFPAAIDRYMYFAIRKRADTKVIYNDLKFPGTFEFNINENFAYKKENDYANYLNGILSIIKKRGYKFDSGFEVLIDSTVPAGGGISSSSALECGFAYAVSELFGFGISRKDIALIGQQSEHEFMDVKCGIMDQYIIATAKKGTAELLDCEKIEHEYVPLEMGDSCFVVMNTKKKRLLSESKYNERREQCETALAQLKAAATPLPAGGKFSNTKDLPDLCSLTVEQFNAVSSILKDDVIMRRARHAVTENERVLKAVEVLQKGDLNELGKLLKEAHHSMQYDFEATGIELDTLAEAANAQEGCIGARMTGGGFGGCAIAIVKKDKADAFIENVQKIYTQKIGHDAGFFKCVPADGVSRI
;
A
#
# COMPACT_ATOMS: atom_id res chain seq x y z
N MET A 1 -7.52 27.04 -6.16
CA MET A 1 -7.10 26.05 -5.16
C MET A 1 -5.59 26.09 -5.14
N SER A 2 -4.93 26.36 -3.99
CA SER A 2 -3.48 26.29 -3.89
C SER A 2 -3.06 24.88 -4.30
N GLU A 3 -2.09 24.74 -5.20
CA GLU A 3 -1.47 23.46 -5.50
C GLU A 3 -0.92 22.92 -4.18
N ASP A 4 -1.54 21.85 -3.68
CA ASP A 4 -1.00 21.09 -2.56
C ASP A 4 0.21 20.33 -3.12
N ASN A 5 1.41 20.92 -2.93
CA ASN A 5 2.66 20.43 -3.49
C ASN A 5 3.12 19.10 -2.87
N GLY A 6 2.31 18.48 -2.03
CA GLY A 6 2.62 17.18 -1.40
C GLY A 6 3.81 17.21 -0.42
N THR A 7 4.33 18.38 -0.06
CA THR A 7 5.47 18.56 0.83
C THR A 7 5.18 19.55 1.95
N ILE A 8 5.87 19.42 3.08
CA ILE A 8 5.82 20.38 4.19
C ILE A 8 7.04 21.31 4.17
N ASN A 9 6.97 22.40 4.94
CA ASN A 9 8.14 23.23 5.22
C ASN A 9 8.99 22.53 6.31
N LEU A 10 10.16 22.03 5.94
CA LEU A 10 11.04 21.28 6.84
C LEU A 10 11.61 22.12 7.98
N GLU A 11 11.86 23.42 7.75
CA GLU A 11 12.30 24.36 8.79
C GLU A 11 11.20 24.57 9.85
N GLU A 12 9.98 24.81 9.43
CA GLU A 12 8.84 24.94 10.33
C GLU A 12 8.56 23.66 11.09
N PHE A 13 8.71 22.49 10.44
CA PHE A 13 8.57 21.20 11.07
C PHE A 13 9.62 20.99 12.16
N LYS A 14 10.89 21.29 11.88
CA LYS A 14 11.98 21.24 12.85
C LYS A 14 11.77 22.22 14.02
N ASN A 15 11.28 23.43 13.73
CA ASN A 15 10.94 24.40 14.76
C ASN A 15 9.78 23.92 15.64
N SER A 16 8.80 23.22 15.06
CA SER A 16 7.70 22.59 15.81
C SER A 16 8.23 21.48 16.74
N PHE A 17 9.21 20.69 16.31
CA PHE A 17 9.88 19.72 17.15
C PHE A 17 10.55 20.40 18.36
N LEU A 18 11.31 21.47 18.13
CA LEU A 18 11.99 22.19 19.21
C LEU A 18 11.01 22.87 20.17
N LYS A 19 9.87 23.32 19.69
CA LYS A 19 8.79 23.87 20.52
C LYS A 19 8.19 22.81 21.46
N ASN A 20 8.06 21.57 20.98
CA ASN A 20 7.50 20.47 21.79
C ASN A 20 8.51 19.92 22.81
N TYR A 21 9.78 19.79 22.43
CA TYR A 21 10.77 19.05 23.21
C TYR A 21 11.96 19.90 23.71
N GLY A 22 12.10 21.14 23.24
CA GLY A 22 13.26 21.99 23.56
C GLY A 22 14.57 21.50 22.95
N GLY A 23 15.70 21.95 23.49
CA GLY A 23 17.04 21.49 23.14
C GLY A 23 17.62 22.07 21.85
N SER A 24 18.68 21.44 21.30
CA SER A 24 19.40 21.89 20.11
C SER A 24 18.84 21.32 18.82
N ALA A 25 18.74 22.17 17.80
CA ALA A 25 18.34 21.83 16.45
C ALA A 25 19.31 20.85 15.74
N GLU A 26 20.59 20.90 16.10
CA GLU A 26 21.65 20.08 15.50
C GLU A 26 21.50 18.57 15.77
N SER A 27 20.86 18.22 16.90
CA SER A 27 20.63 16.83 17.29
C SER A 27 19.39 16.20 16.65
N VAL A 28 18.55 16.98 15.96
CA VAL A 28 17.32 16.52 15.34
C VAL A 28 17.61 15.98 13.96
N GLN A 29 17.23 14.72 13.71
CA GLN A 29 17.31 14.08 12.39
C GLN A 29 15.93 14.06 11.74
N LEU A 30 15.88 14.31 10.44
CA LEU A 30 14.64 14.34 9.67
C LEU A 30 14.59 13.18 8.69
N PHE A 31 13.41 12.57 8.58
CA PHE A 31 13.15 11.45 7.67
C PHE A 31 11.80 11.63 6.99
N SER A 32 11.67 11.04 5.80
CA SER A 32 10.43 10.95 5.05
C SER A 32 10.13 9.52 4.63
N SER A 33 8.83 9.19 4.60
CA SER A 33 8.31 7.92 4.14
C SER A 33 7.16 8.15 3.18
N PRO A 34 7.21 7.67 1.93
CA PRO A 34 6.19 7.95 0.93
C PRO A 34 4.92 7.14 1.20
N ALA A 35 3.80 7.60 0.66
CA ALA A 35 2.65 6.77 0.36
C ALA A 35 2.89 5.96 -0.91
N ARG A 36 1.96 5.05 -1.25
CA ARG A 36 2.02 4.26 -2.48
C ARG A 36 0.68 4.22 -3.22
N ILE A 37 0.76 4.03 -4.52
CA ILE A 37 -0.31 3.46 -5.33
C ILE A 37 0.08 2.05 -5.75
N ASN A 38 -0.89 1.18 -6.01
CA ASN A 38 -0.65 -0.03 -6.79
C ASN A 38 -1.25 0.17 -8.17
N ILE A 39 -0.43 0.08 -9.21
CA ILE A 39 -0.85 0.29 -10.58
C ILE A 39 -1.78 -0.86 -10.99
N ILE A 40 -1.39 -2.10 -10.66
CA ILE A 40 -2.17 -3.31 -10.91
C ILE A 40 -1.65 -4.47 -10.04
N GLY A 41 -2.53 -5.42 -9.66
CA GLY A 41 -2.16 -6.59 -8.86
C GLY A 41 -2.72 -6.56 -7.43
N GLU A 42 -3.94 -6.08 -7.22
CA GLU A 42 -4.58 -6.06 -5.92
C GLU A 42 -4.95 -7.45 -5.43
N HIS A 43 -4.77 -7.68 -4.11
CA HIS A 43 -5.14 -8.91 -3.40
C HIS A 43 -4.46 -10.19 -3.88
N ILE A 44 -3.33 -10.06 -4.56
CA ILE A 44 -2.54 -11.23 -5.00
C ILE A 44 -1.18 -11.35 -4.33
N ASP A 45 -0.75 -10.36 -3.55
CA ASP A 45 0.50 -10.38 -2.80
C ASP A 45 0.55 -11.46 -1.72
N TYR A 46 -0.58 -11.75 -1.06
CA TYR A 46 -0.72 -12.86 -0.13
C TYR A 46 -1.15 -14.19 -0.80
N ASN A 47 -1.33 -14.18 -2.12
CA ASN A 47 -1.57 -15.36 -2.96
C ASN A 47 -0.35 -15.77 -3.80
N GLY A 48 0.86 -15.31 -3.43
CA GLY A 48 2.11 -15.61 -4.12
C GLY A 48 2.27 -14.93 -5.49
N GLY A 49 1.40 -13.96 -5.80
CA GLY A 49 1.38 -13.26 -7.07
C GLY A 49 2.45 -12.17 -7.20
N LYS A 50 2.54 -11.62 -8.40
CA LYS A 50 3.33 -10.43 -8.67
C LYS A 50 2.45 -9.19 -8.61
N VAL A 51 2.97 -8.12 -8.02
CA VAL A 51 2.29 -6.83 -7.90
C VAL A 51 3.14 -5.73 -8.55
N PHE A 52 2.49 -4.62 -8.92
CA PHE A 52 3.17 -3.55 -9.63
C PHE A 52 2.92 -2.18 -8.98
N PRO A 53 3.40 -1.97 -7.74
CA PRO A 53 3.25 -0.73 -7.02
C PRO A 53 4.29 0.33 -7.41
N ALA A 54 3.97 1.59 -7.07
CA ALA A 54 4.90 2.72 -7.09
C ALA A 54 4.71 3.58 -5.82
N ALA A 55 5.81 4.01 -5.21
CA ALA A 55 5.76 5.07 -4.21
C ALA A 55 5.40 6.40 -4.85
N ILE A 56 4.72 7.29 -4.13
CA ILE A 56 4.25 8.59 -4.64
C ILE A 56 4.64 9.74 -3.71
N ASP A 57 4.67 10.94 -4.27
CA ASP A 57 5.05 12.21 -3.62
C ASP A 57 4.02 12.73 -2.59
N ARG A 58 3.61 11.86 -1.69
CA ARG A 58 2.86 12.17 -0.46
C ARG A 58 3.56 11.45 0.67
N TYR A 59 3.92 12.19 1.71
CA TYR A 59 4.88 11.70 2.69
C TYR A 59 4.35 11.78 4.12
N MET A 60 4.80 10.81 4.91
CA MET A 60 4.88 10.87 6.35
C MET A 60 6.27 11.39 6.71
N TYR A 61 6.37 12.38 7.60
CA TYR A 61 7.60 13.00 8.02
C TYR A 61 7.87 12.70 9.49
N PHE A 62 9.14 12.48 9.81
CA PHE A 62 9.60 12.21 11.17
C PHE A 62 10.74 13.15 11.53
N ALA A 63 10.58 13.90 12.61
CA ALA A 63 11.70 14.57 13.30
C ALA A 63 11.99 13.76 14.56
N ILE A 64 13.21 13.24 14.72
CA ILE A 64 13.56 12.30 15.77
C ILE A 64 14.91 12.65 16.41
N ARG A 65 15.04 12.40 17.72
CA ARG A 65 16.28 12.66 18.49
C ARG A 65 16.39 11.69 19.65
N LYS A 66 17.63 11.20 19.96
CA LYS A 66 17.94 10.44 21.18
C LYS A 66 17.73 11.30 22.44
N ARG A 67 17.33 10.65 23.50
CA ARG A 67 17.25 11.21 24.86
C ARG A 67 18.37 10.66 25.74
N ALA A 68 18.64 11.31 26.88
CA ALA A 68 19.58 10.81 27.89
C ALA A 68 18.97 9.79 28.87
N ASP A 69 17.62 9.69 28.86
CA ASP A 69 16.86 8.75 29.70
C ASP A 69 16.30 7.59 28.85
N THR A 70 15.44 6.76 29.44
CA THR A 70 14.80 5.61 28.78
C THR A 70 13.41 5.90 28.25
N LYS A 71 12.95 7.15 28.25
CA LYS A 71 11.61 7.54 27.78
C LYS A 71 11.54 7.55 26.27
N VAL A 72 10.42 7.09 25.75
CA VAL A 72 10.03 7.20 24.33
C VAL A 72 8.79 8.08 24.27
N ILE A 73 8.86 9.18 23.51
CA ILE A 73 7.78 10.18 23.47
C ILE A 73 7.37 10.38 22.00
N TYR A 74 6.07 10.21 21.72
CA TYR A 74 5.46 10.43 20.41
C TYR A 74 4.50 11.61 20.44
N ASN A 75 4.64 12.49 19.46
CA ASN A 75 3.67 13.51 19.10
C ASN A 75 3.41 13.52 17.60
N ASP A 76 2.20 13.90 17.22
CA ASP A 76 1.80 14.09 15.83
C ASP A 76 1.12 15.46 15.71
N LEU A 77 1.45 16.22 14.65
CA LEU A 77 0.88 17.57 14.45
C LEU A 77 -0.59 17.53 14.01
N LYS A 78 -1.06 16.40 13.45
CA LYS A 78 -2.43 16.24 12.97
C LYS A 78 -3.33 15.46 13.92
N PHE A 79 -2.75 14.58 14.72
CA PHE A 79 -3.45 13.79 15.72
C PHE A 79 -3.03 14.22 17.12
N PRO A 80 -3.93 14.90 17.88
CA PRO A 80 -3.57 15.45 19.17
C PRO A 80 -3.33 14.34 20.20
N GLY A 81 -2.40 14.60 21.09
CA GLY A 81 -2.03 13.72 22.19
C GLY A 81 -0.51 13.50 22.26
N THR A 82 -0.01 13.30 23.46
CA THR A 82 1.37 12.89 23.71
C THR A 82 1.33 11.49 24.28
N PHE A 83 2.05 10.57 23.66
CA PHE A 83 2.23 9.20 24.16
C PHE A 83 3.62 9.04 24.74
N GLU A 84 3.70 8.57 25.97
CA GLU A 84 4.97 8.35 26.69
C GLU A 84 5.07 6.88 27.11
N PHE A 85 6.20 6.25 26.79
CA PHE A 85 6.54 4.86 27.11
C PHE A 85 7.97 4.78 27.65
N ASN A 86 8.36 3.62 28.18
CA ASN A 86 9.73 3.31 28.51
C ASN A 86 10.29 2.29 27.51
N ILE A 87 11.45 2.59 26.91
CA ILE A 87 12.06 1.70 25.91
C ILE A 87 12.36 0.30 26.45
N ASN A 88 12.55 0.16 27.75
CA ASN A 88 12.84 -1.13 28.39
C ASN A 88 11.61 -2.00 28.64
N GLU A 89 10.41 -1.44 28.61
CA GLU A 89 9.19 -2.22 28.81
C GLU A 89 8.81 -3.08 27.60
N ASN A 90 7.93 -4.07 27.83
CA ASN A 90 7.31 -4.83 26.75
C ASN A 90 6.09 -4.08 26.23
N PHE A 91 6.12 -3.70 24.96
CA PHE A 91 5.00 -3.05 24.32
C PHE A 91 3.86 -4.06 24.07
N ALA A 92 2.63 -3.62 24.33
CA ALA A 92 1.41 -4.37 24.04
C ALA A 92 0.37 -3.46 23.39
N TYR A 93 -0.44 -4.02 22.50
CA TYR A 93 -1.56 -3.29 21.89
C TYR A 93 -2.54 -2.82 22.97
N LYS A 94 -2.90 -1.54 22.91
CA LYS A 94 -3.95 -0.94 23.73
C LYS A 94 -4.75 0.03 22.89
N LYS A 95 -6.06 -0.10 22.89
CA LYS A 95 -6.94 0.74 22.07
C LYS A 95 -6.74 2.24 22.29
N GLU A 96 -6.47 2.65 23.52
CA GLU A 96 -6.22 4.04 23.92
C GLU A 96 -4.90 4.62 23.36
N ASN A 97 -3.99 3.79 22.88
CA ASN A 97 -2.73 4.24 22.28
C ASN A 97 -2.88 4.70 20.82
N ASP A 98 -4.05 4.53 20.21
CA ASP A 98 -4.35 5.00 18.86
C ASP A 98 -3.20 4.71 17.85
N TYR A 99 -2.70 5.73 17.13
CA TYR A 99 -1.60 5.58 16.16
C TYR A 99 -0.26 5.11 16.81
N ALA A 100 -0.06 5.38 18.10
CA ALA A 100 1.13 4.93 18.81
C ALA A 100 1.28 3.39 18.84
N ASN A 101 0.19 2.64 18.63
CA ASN A 101 0.27 1.18 18.50
C ASN A 101 1.12 0.73 17.31
N TYR A 102 1.04 1.41 16.16
CA TYR A 102 1.89 1.11 15.00
C TYR A 102 3.38 1.27 15.34
N LEU A 103 3.74 2.36 16.06
CA LEU A 103 5.11 2.62 16.47
C LEU A 103 5.61 1.62 17.53
N ASN A 104 4.75 1.30 18.48
CA ASN A 104 5.04 0.30 19.52
C ASN A 104 5.19 -1.10 18.93
N GLY A 105 4.41 -1.46 17.93
CA GLY A 105 4.53 -2.70 17.17
C GLY A 105 5.92 -2.80 16.53
N ILE A 106 6.35 -1.75 15.84
CA ILE A 106 7.70 -1.68 15.23
C ILE A 106 8.80 -1.87 16.28
N LEU A 107 8.74 -1.15 17.42
CA LEU A 107 9.73 -1.31 18.49
C LEU A 107 9.73 -2.72 19.07
N SER A 108 8.55 -3.31 19.25
CA SER A 108 8.39 -4.68 19.71
C SER A 108 9.12 -5.68 18.78
N ILE A 109 8.91 -5.56 17.46
CA ILE A 109 9.54 -6.44 16.48
C ILE A 109 11.04 -6.21 16.38
N ILE A 110 11.53 -4.94 16.39
CA ILE A 110 12.95 -4.61 16.39
C ILE A 110 13.65 -5.25 17.62
N LYS A 111 13.05 -5.13 18.81
CA LYS A 111 13.57 -5.77 20.05
C LYS A 111 13.56 -7.29 19.93
N LYS A 112 12.48 -7.89 19.41
CA LYS A 112 12.35 -9.34 19.20
C LYS A 112 13.41 -9.89 18.24
N ARG A 113 13.87 -9.07 17.27
CA ARG A 113 14.98 -9.39 16.36
C ARG A 113 16.36 -9.21 17.00
N GLY A 114 16.45 -8.83 18.27
CA GLY A 114 17.68 -8.77 19.05
C GLY A 114 18.40 -7.42 19.04
N TYR A 115 17.85 -6.38 18.42
CA TYR A 115 18.41 -5.02 18.47
C TYR A 115 18.22 -4.42 19.87
N LYS A 116 19.26 -3.79 20.38
CA LYS A 116 19.28 -3.23 21.74
C LYS A 116 19.35 -1.71 21.71
N PHE A 117 18.44 -1.08 22.42
CA PHE A 117 18.39 0.36 22.56
C PHE A 117 19.29 0.78 23.74
N ASP A 118 20.12 1.78 23.53
CA ASP A 118 21.01 2.37 24.56
C ASP A 118 20.38 3.56 25.30
N SER A 119 19.29 4.09 24.77
CA SER A 119 18.57 5.24 25.33
C SER A 119 17.13 5.27 24.83
N GLY A 120 16.30 6.15 25.40
CA GLY A 120 15.03 6.55 24.81
C GLY A 120 15.22 7.56 23.66
N PHE A 121 14.11 8.02 23.12
CA PHE A 121 14.08 9.02 22.05
C PHE A 121 12.73 9.75 22.02
N GLU A 122 12.68 10.85 21.32
CA GLU A 122 11.45 11.59 21.07
C GLU A 122 11.25 11.78 19.56
N VAL A 123 10.00 11.68 19.11
CA VAL A 123 9.65 11.82 17.71
C VAL A 123 8.42 12.70 17.55
N LEU A 124 8.50 13.64 16.60
CA LEU A 124 7.38 14.41 16.09
C LEU A 124 7.05 13.92 14.69
N ILE A 125 5.76 13.76 14.40
CA ILE A 125 5.25 13.28 13.11
C ILE A 125 4.44 14.40 12.46
N ASP A 126 4.53 14.52 11.14
CA ASP A 126 3.61 15.27 10.27
C ASP A 126 3.39 14.49 8.97
N SER A 127 2.33 14.83 8.22
CA SER A 127 1.99 14.05 7.04
C SER A 127 1.27 14.88 5.98
N THR A 128 1.60 14.64 4.70
CA THR A 128 0.79 15.03 3.55
C THR A 128 -0.05 13.88 3.00
N VAL A 129 0.08 12.67 3.58
CA VAL A 129 -0.72 11.50 3.23
C VAL A 129 -2.14 11.69 3.74
N PRO A 130 -3.18 11.61 2.90
CA PRO A 130 -4.57 11.69 3.35
C PRO A 130 -4.90 10.53 4.30
N ALA A 131 -5.34 10.87 5.52
CA ALA A 131 -5.70 9.88 6.53
C ALA A 131 -6.84 8.97 6.02
N GLY A 132 -6.71 7.66 6.20
CA GLY A 132 -7.73 6.68 5.81
C GLY A 132 -7.96 6.57 4.29
N GLY A 133 -7.11 7.19 3.48
CA GLY A 133 -7.25 7.25 2.02
C GLY A 133 -6.99 5.93 1.29
N GLY A 134 -6.48 4.88 1.95
CA GLY A 134 -6.17 3.61 1.27
C GLY A 134 -4.93 3.62 0.40
N ILE A 135 -4.05 4.60 0.60
CA ILE A 135 -2.74 4.72 -0.03
C ILE A 135 -1.60 4.38 0.95
N SER A 136 -1.90 3.45 1.88
CA SER A 136 -0.96 2.84 2.85
C SER A 136 -0.34 3.80 3.86
N SER A 137 -1.18 4.64 4.50
CA SER A 137 -0.70 5.54 5.56
C SER A 137 -0.12 4.78 6.77
N SER A 138 -0.67 3.61 7.15
CA SER A 138 -0.10 2.76 8.20
C SER A 138 1.29 2.26 7.84
N SER A 139 1.45 1.67 6.67
CA SER A 139 2.76 1.17 6.21
C SER A 139 3.78 2.29 6.02
N ALA A 140 3.34 3.51 5.60
CA ALA A 140 4.21 4.68 5.54
C ALA A 140 4.69 5.10 6.94
N LEU A 141 3.79 5.05 7.94
CA LEU A 141 4.12 5.32 9.34
C LEU A 141 5.10 4.28 9.88
N GLU A 142 4.81 2.99 9.70
CA GLU A 142 5.61 1.88 10.21
C GLU A 142 7.00 1.81 9.58
N CYS A 143 7.09 1.79 8.25
CA CYS A 143 8.37 1.69 7.55
C CYS A 143 9.24 2.95 7.74
N GLY A 144 8.62 4.14 7.72
CA GLY A 144 9.31 5.39 7.98
C GLY A 144 9.88 5.46 9.39
N PHE A 145 9.09 5.07 10.39
CA PHE A 145 9.53 5.01 11.76
C PHE A 145 10.61 3.95 12.00
N ALA A 146 10.45 2.74 11.44
CA ALA A 146 11.45 1.68 11.53
C ALA A 146 12.79 2.12 10.92
N TYR A 147 12.75 2.80 9.76
CA TYR A 147 13.94 3.34 9.13
C TYR A 147 14.59 4.46 9.96
N ALA A 148 13.80 5.41 10.45
CA ALA A 148 14.27 6.50 11.28
C ALA A 148 14.94 5.99 12.59
N VAL A 149 14.35 5.00 13.23
CA VAL A 149 14.90 4.34 14.41
C VAL A 149 16.20 3.58 14.06
N SER A 150 16.22 2.84 12.95
CA SER A 150 17.43 2.15 12.49
C SER A 150 18.61 3.09 12.28
N GLU A 151 18.37 4.23 11.61
CA GLU A 151 19.39 5.27 11.39
C GLU A 151 19.83 5.94 12.70
N LEU A 152 18.88 6.30 13.57
CA LEU A 152 19.14 6.98 14.84
C LEU A 152 20.04 6.16 15.75
N PHE A 153 19.84 4.84 15.80
CA PHE A 153 20.60 3.92 16.66
C PHE A 153 21.75 3.20 15.93
N GLY A 154 21.90 3.41 14.62
CA GLY A 154 22.97 2.77 13.84
C GLY A 154 22.79 1.25 13.70
N PHE A 155 21.56 0.77 13.65
CA PHE A 155 21.27 -0.67 13.55
C PHE A 155 21.60 -1.28 12.20
N GLY A 156 21.65 -0.48 11.12
CA GLY A 156 21.98 -0.95 9.78
C GLY A 156 20.94 -1.92 9.20
N ILE A 157 19.67 -1.77 9.57
CA ILE A 157 18.59 -2.62 9.08
C ILE A 157 18.40 -2.36 7.57
N SER A 158 18.44 -3.43 6.76
CA SER A 158 18.24 -3.31 5.32
C SER A 158 16.83 -2.83 4.97
N ARG A 159 16.65 -2.19 3.80
CA ARG A 159 15.31 -1.76 3.35
C ARG A 159 14.33 -2.92 3.22
N LYS A 160 14.79 -4.08 2.76
CA LYS A 160 14.00 -5.32 2.75
C LYS A 160 13.57 -5.72 4.17
N ASP A 161 14.48 -5.65 5.14
CA ASP A 161 14.15 -5.98 6.53
C ASP A 161 13.24 -4.94 7.18
N ILE A 162 13.35 -3.65 6.81
CA ILE A 162 12.37 -2.61 7.21
C ILE A 162 10.96 -3.02 6.77
N ALA A 163 10.78 -3.44 5.51
CA ALA A 163 9.49 -3.91 5.01
C ALA A 163 8.97 -5.14 5.78
N LEU A 164 9.85 -6.11 6.03
CA LEU A 164 9.50 -7.33 6.79
C LEU A 164 9.18 -7.03 8.26
N ILE A 165 9.81 -6.04 8.87
CA ILE A 165 9.49 -5.57 10.23
C ILE A 165 8.09 -4.94 10.25
N GLY A 166 7.77 -4.09 9.27
CA GLY A 166 6.44 -3.48 9.13
C GLY A 166 5.35 -4.54 8.98
N GLN A 167 5.51 -5.50 8.05
CA GLN A 167 4.55 -6.59 7.88
C GLN A 167 4.41 -7.45 9.14
N GLN A 168 5.52 -7.77 9.80
CA GLN A 168 5.50 -8.54 11.04
C GLN A 168 4.78 -7.79 12.17
N SER A 169 4.92 -6.45 12.24
CA SER A 169 4.18 -5.59 13.17
C SER A 169 2.67 -5.65 12.91
N GLU A 170 2.23 -5.52 11.66
CA GLU A 170 0.82 -5.66 11.28
C GLU A 170 0.26 -7.04 11.70
N HIS A 171 0.99 -8.13 11.43
CA HIS A 171 0.55 -9.49 11.73
C HIS A 171 0.51 -9.82 13.23
N GLU A 172 1.57 -9.47 13.97
CA GLU A 172 1.76 -9.94 15.35
C GLU A 172 1.26 -8.95 16.40
N PHE A 173 1.20 -7.64 16.06
CA PHE A 173 0.85 -6.60 17.01
C PHE A 173 -0.50 -5.95 16.70
N MET A 174 -0.81 -5.71 15.41
CA MET A 174 -2.06 -5.09 14.98
C MET A 174 -3.15 -6.09 14.61
N ASP A 175 -2.83 -7.40 14.49
CA ASP A 175 -3.73 -8.50 14.06
C ASP A 175 -4.34 -8.30 12.65
N VAL A 176 -3.57 -7.69 11.74
CA VAL A 176 -3.95 -7.47 10.35
C VAL A 176 -3.12 -8.37 9.44
N LYS A 177 -3.74 -9.35 8.79
CA LYS A 177 -3.07 -10.34 7.93
C LYS A 177 -2.80 -9.79 6.52
N CYS A 178 -2.11 -8.64 6.41
CA CYS A 178 -1.77 -8.01 5.14
C CYS A 178 -0.73 -8.82 4.34
N GLY A 179 -0.64 -8.57 3.03
CA GLY A 179 0.50 -8.97 2.20
C GLY A 179 1.71 -8.08 2.42
N ILE A 180 2.78 -8.28 1.63
CA ILE A 180 4.04 -7.55 1.81
C ILE A 180 4.14 -6.28 0.93
N MET A 181 3.27 -6.13 -0.07
CA MET A 181 3.37 -5.12 -1.12
C MET A 181 3.59 -3.71 -0.59
N ASP A 182 2.75 -3.28 0.36
CA ASP A 182 2.71 -1.91 0.85
C ASP A 182 4.01 -1.52 1.56
N GLN A 183 4.44 -2.33 2.50
CA GLN A 183 5.67 -2.11 3.25
C GLN A 183 6.90 -2.20 2.35
N TYR A 184 6.86 -3.13 1.38
CA TYR A 184 7.99 -3.35 0.50
C TYR A 184 8.26 -2.15 -0.40
N ILE A 185 7.25 -1.69 -1.15
CA ILE A 185 7.40 -0.53 -2.04
C ILE A 185 7.76 0.75 -1.28
N ILE A 186 7.17 0.98 -0.10
CA ILE A 186 7.49 2.14 0.73
C ILE A 186 8.96 2.12 1.17
N ALA A 187 9.49 0.95 1.51
CA ALA A 187 10.87 0.83 1.94
C ALA A 187 11.88 0.92 0.79
N THR A 188 11.59 0.33 -0.39
CA THR A 188 12.56 0.05 -1.45
C THR A 188 12.46 0.95 -2.68
N ALA A 189 11.35 1.67 -2.87
CA ALA A 189 11.07 2.43 -4.09
C ALA A 189 12.20 3.35 -4.55
N LYS A 190 12.27 3.51 -5.86
CA LYS A 190 13.17 4.42 -6.56
C LYS A 190 12.36 5.38 -7.44
N LYS A 191 12.69 6.66 -7.33
CA LYS A 191 12.03 7.73 -8.08
C LYS A 191 12.01 7.44 -9.58
N GLY A 192 10.86 7.69 -10.20
CA GLY A 192 10.66 7.47 -11.64
C GLY A 192 10.42 6.03 -12.04
N THR A 193 10.28 5.10 -11.07
CA THR A 193 10.02 3.68 -11.35
C THR A 193 8.80 3.16 -10.60
N ALA A 194 8.24 2.05 -11.08
CA ALA A 194 7.44 1.12 -10.29
C ALA A 194 8.26 -0.15 -10.03
N GLU A 195 7.81 -1.00 -9.13
CA GLU A 195 8.43 -2.28 -8.84
C GLU A 195 7.53 -3.44 -9.30
N LEU A 196 8.07 -4.30 -10.18
CA LEU A 196 7.48 -5.62 -10.36
C LEU A 196 7.97 -6.50 -9.21
N LEU A 197 7.18 -6.58 -8.16
CA LEU A 197 7.49 -7.36 -6.96
C LEU A 197 6.95 -8.78 -7.08
N ASP A 198 7.84 -9.76 -6.98
CA ASP A 198 7.51 -11.18 -6.81
C ASP A 198 7.30 -11.46 -5.32
N CYS A 199 6.04 -11.62 -4.91
CA CYS A 199 5.70 -11.76 -3.49
C CYS A 199 6.02 -13.15 -2.92
N GLU A 200 6.20 -14.19 -3.77
CA GLU A 200 6.66 -15.51 -3.33
C GLU A 200 8.13 -15.45 -2.89
N LYS A 201 8.99 -14.77 -3.69
CA LYS A 201 10.43 -14.68 -3.44
C LYS A 201 10.85 -13.48 -2.61
N ILE A 202 9.99 -12.47 -2.53
CA ILE A 202 10.30 -11.15 -1.97
C ILE A 202 11.52 -10.54 -2.69
N GLU A 203 11.40 -10.46 -4.01
CA GLU A 203 12.38 -9.88 -4.93
C GLU A 203 11.66 -8.99 -5.94
N HIS A 204 12.33 -7.93 -6.40
CA HIS A 204 11.72 -6.99 -7.34
C HIS A 204 12.63 -6.61 -8.49
N GLU A 205 12.00 -6.11 -9.55
CA GLU A 205 12.65 -5.42 -10.67
C GLU A 205 12.11 -4.00 -10.76
N TYR A 206 13.01 -3.01 -10.92
CA TYR A 206 12.60 -1.64 -11.20
C TYR A 206 12.18 -1.50 -12.66
N VAL A 207 10.99 -1.03 -12.89
CA VAL A 207 10.45 -0.76 -14.23
C VAL A 207 10.24 0.75 -14.37
N PRO A 208 10.90 1.42 -15.34
CA PRO A 208 10.71 2.84 -15.57
C PRO A 208 9.25 3.20 -15.86
N LEU A 209 8.75 4.25 -15.23
CA LEU A 209 7.41 4.80 -15.45
C LEU A 209 7.49 6.01 -16.40
N GLU A 210 7.65 5.73 -17.69
CA GLU A 210 7.66 6.76 -18.75
C GLU A 210 6.23 7.12 -19.15
N MET A 211 5.62 8.05 -18.41
CA MET A 211 4.22 8.45 -18.59
C MET A 211 4.00 9.48 -19.72
N GLY A 212 5.08 9.97 -20.36
CA GLY A 212 5.01 10.95 -21.43
C GLY A 212 4.20 12.21 -21.05
N ASP A 213 3.15 12.47 -21.81
CA ASP A 213 2.20 13.58 -21.60
C ASP A 213 1.06 13.22 -20.62
N SER A 214 1.18 12.12 -19.89
CA SER A 214 0.17 11.64 -18.94
C SER A 214 0.66 11.76 -17.49
N CYS A 215 -0.27 11.70 -16.52
CA CYS A 215 0.01 11.69 -15.09
C CYS A 215 -0.95 10.76 -14.36
N PHE A 216 -0.58 10.37 -13.15
CA PHE A 216 -1.49 9.72 -12.23
C PHE A 216 -2.36 10.76 -11.51
N VAL A 217 -3.66 10.46 -11.40
CA VAL A 217 -4.61 11.15 -10.54
C VAL A 217 -5.14 10.15 -9.52
N VAL A 218 -4.94 10.43 -8.25
CA VAL A 218 -5.52 9.65 -7.15
C VAL A 218 -6.85 10.27 -6.76
N MET A 219 -7.86 9.43 -6.60
CA MET A 219 -9.25 9.79 -6.31
C MET A 219 -9.68 9.10 -5.02
N ASN A 220 -9.80 9.85 -3.91
CA ASN A 220 -10.17 9.33 -2.61
C ASN A 220 -11.68 9.41 -2.40
N THR A 221 -12.34 8.29 -2.15
CA THR A 221 -13.78 8.22 -1.90
C THR A 221 -14.22 8.98 -0.65
N LYS A 222 -13.34 9.26 0.30
CA LYS A 222 -13.64 9.78 1.65
C LYS A 222 -14.70 8.97 2.42
N LYS A 223 -14.93 7.72 2.01
CA LYS A 223 -15.79 6.79 2.75
C LYS A 223 -15.15 6.43 4.08
N LYS A 224 -15.92 6.54 5.17
CA LYS A 224 -15.48 6.08 6.49
C LYS A 224 -15.37 4.55 6.49
N ARG A 225 -14.20 4.03 6.82
CA ARG A 225 -13.91 2.59 6.87
C ARG A 225 -14.26 2.03 8.25
N LEU A 226 -15.44 1.46 8.40
CA LEU A 226 -15.90 0.88 9.65
C LEU A 226 -15.61 -0.64 9.78
N LEU A 227 -15.42 -1.37 8.67
CA LEU A 227 -15.29 -2.82 8.65
C LEU A 227 -14.32 -3.32 7.55
N SER A 228 -13.36 -2.48 7.12
CA SER A 228 -12.47 -2.83 6.01
C SER A 228 -11.55 -4.00 6.34
N GLU A 229 -11.03 -4.06 7.56
CA GLU A 229 -10.09 -5.09 8.02
C GLU A 229 -10.75 -6.47 8.08
N SER A 230 -11.96 -6.57 8.63
CA SER A 230 -12.69 -7.84 8.69
C SER A 230 -13.02 -8.39 7.30
N LYS A 231 -13.42 -7.52 6.35
CA LYS A 231 -13.66 -7.91 4.96
C LYS A 231 -12.39 -8.29 4.22
N TYR A 232 -11.27 -7.62 4.51
CA TYR A 232 -9.97 -7.97 3.94
C TYR A 232 -9.55 -9.38 4.37
N ASN A 233 -9.62 -9.66 5.68
CA ASN A 233 -9.30 -10.98 6.23
C ASN A 233 -10.24 -12.07 5.64
N GLU A 234 -11.54 -11.78 5.50
CA GLU A 234 -12.50 -12.68 4.86
C GLU A 234 -12.10 -13.04 3.42
N ARG A 235 -11.68 -12.06 2.62
CA ARG A 235 -11.22 -12.31 1.23
C ARG A 235 -9.98 -13.20 1.19
N ARG A 236 -9.05 -12.99 2.11
CA ARG A 236 -7.87 -13.84 2.25
C ARG A 236 -8.25 -15.27 2.62
N GLU A 237 -9.13 -15.48 3.61
CA GLU A 237 -9.62 -16.80 4.01
C GLU A 237 -10.35 -17.52 2.86
N GLN A 238 -11.10 -16.80 2.02
CA GLN A 238 -11.74 -17.35 0.84
C GLN A 238 -10.73 -17.85 -0.19
N CYS A 239 -9.63 -17.13 -0.42
CA CYS A 239 -8.52 -17.59 -1.28
C CYS A 239 -7.80 -18.80 -0.70
N GLU A 240 -7.50 -18.79 0.60
CA GLU A 240 -6.87 -19.92 1.30
C GLU A 240 -7.76 -21.17 1.22
N THR A 241 -9.08 -21.00 1.34
CA THR A 241 -10.06 -22.08 1.16
C THR A 241 -10.03 -22.65 -0.26
N ALA A 242 -9.97 -21.78 -1.28
CA ALA A 242 -9.86 -22.23 -2.67
C ALA A 242 -8.60 -23.08 -2.89
N LEU A 243 -7.45 -22.59 -2.42
CA LEU A 243 -6.19 -23.30 -2.53
C LEU A 243 -6.25 -24.66 -1.81
N ALA A 244 -6.78 -24.70 -0.60
CA ALA A 244 -6.93 -25.96 0.17
C ALA A 244 -7.80 -26.98 -0.55
N GLN A 245 -8.93 -26.58 -1.17
CA GLN A 245 -9.81 -27.44 -1.94
C GLN A 245 -9.11 -28.00 -3.20
N LEU A 246 -8.39 -27.15 -3.95
CA LEU A 246 -7.62 -27.58 -5.11
C LEU A 246 -6.52 -28.60 -4.71
N LYS A 247 -5.78 -28.33 -3.63
CA LYS A 247 -4.74 -29.25 -3.13
C LYS A 247 -5.32 -30.58 -2.71
N ALA A 248 -6.44 -30.59 -1.99
CA ALA A 248 -7.11 -31.80 -1.53
C ALA A 248 -7.59 -32.70 -2.69
N ALA A 249 -7.97 -32.09 -3.82
CA ALA A 249 -8.40 -32.81 -5.02
C ALA A 249 -7.26 -33.56 -5.74
N ALA A 250 -6.01 -33.14 -5.52
CA ALA A 250 -4.79 -33.76 -6.08
C ALA A 250 -4.89 -34.04 -7.60
N THR A 251 -5.44 -33.08 -8.35
CA THR A 251 -5.77 -33.23 -9.77
C THR A 251 -4.54 -32.92 -10.66
N PRO A 252 -4.25 -33.73 -11.68
CA PRO A 252 -3.22 -33.39 -12.69
C PRO A 252 -3.56 -32.08 -13.40
N LEU A 253 -2.51 -31.27 -13.64
CA LEU A 253 -2.61 -29.98 -14.34
C LEU A 253 -2.12 -30.13 -15.78
N PRO A 254 -2.70 -29.39 -16.74
CA PRO A 254 -2.17 -29.27 -18.09
C PRO A 254 -0.72 -28.76 -18.08
N ALA A 255 0.03 -29.09 -19.13
CA ALA A 255 1.37 -28.53 -19.36
C ALA A 255 1.28 -27.00 -19.56
N GLY A 256 2.39 -26.29 -19.31
CA GLY A 256 2.48 -24.84 -19.51
C GLY A 256 2.71 -24.03 -18.23
N GLY A 257 2.50 -24.62 -17.05
CA GLY A 257 2.84 -24.02 -15.76
C GLY A 257 4.00 -24.72 -15.05
N LYS A 258 4.41 -24.19 -13.92
CA LYS A 258 5.50 -24.69 -13.06
C LYS A 258 5.15 -26.03 -12.39
N PHE A 259 3.87 -26.23 -12.09
CA PHE A 259 3.36 -27.40 -11.38
C PHE A 259 2.55 -28.32 -12.30
N SER A 260 2.63 -29.63 -12.07
CA SER A 260 1.90 -30.66 -12.82
C SER A 260 0.73 -31.26 -12.06
N ASN A 261 0.54 -30.89 -10.79
CA ASN A 261 -0.56 -31.39 -9.96
C ASN A 261 -0.97 -30.33 -8.93
N THR A 262 -2.28 -30.21 -8.66
CA THR A 262 -2.81 -29.22 -7.71
C THR A 262 -2.33 -29.43 -6.28
N LYS A 263 -1.99 -30.65 -5.86
CA LYS A 263 -1.46 -30.95 -4.52
C LYS A 263 -0.14 -30.21 -4.20
N ASP A 264 0.64 -29.90 -5.23
CA ASP A 264 1.98 -29.32 -5.11
C ASP A 264 1.97 -27.79 -5.18
N LEU A 265 0.80 -27.17 -5.37
CA LEU A 265 0.67 -25.70 -5.46
C LEU A 265 1.02 -25.04 -4.13
N PRO A 266 1.94 -24.09 -4.07
CA PRO A 266 2.19 -23.27 -2.88
C PRO A 266 1.10 -22.22 -2.67
N ASP A 267 0.54 -21.65 -3.75
CA ASP A 267 -0.42 -20.57 -3.79
C ASP A 267 -1.28 -20.59 -5.07
N LEU A 268 -2.28 -19.71 -5.16
CA LEU A 268 -3.19 -19.63 -6.31
C LEU A 268 -2.52 -19.05 -7.56
N CYS A 269 -1.62 -18.08 -7.39
CA CYS A 269 -0.94 -17.40 -8.50
C CYS A 269 0.13 -18.27 -9.17
N SER A 270 0.42 -19.43 -8.62
CA SER A 270 1.25 -20.46 -9.27
C SER A 270 0.55 -21.19 -10.41
N LEU A 271 -0.78 -21.03 -10.55
CA LEU A 271 -1.53 -21.54 -11.69
C LEU A 271 -1.45 -20.59 -12.88
N THR A 272 -1.33 -21.13 -14.08
CA THR A 272 -1.67 -20.38 -15.30
C THR A 272 -3.20 -20.31 -15.46
N VAL A 273 -3.72 -19.34 -16.23
CA VAL A 273 -5.15 -19.23 -16.52
C VAL A 273 -5.69 -20.51 -17.17
N GLU A 274 -4.91 -21.14 -18.08
CA GLU A 274 -5.28 -22.40 -18.72
C GLU A 274 -5.40 -23.53 -17.66
N GLN A 275 -4.42 -23.65 -16.76
CA GLN A 275 -4.44 -24.63 -15.68
C GLN A 275 -5.64 -24.40 -14.74
N PHE A 276 -5.90 -23.15 -14.36
CA PHE A 276 -7.06 -22.81 -13.52
C PHE A 276 -8.37 -23.19 -14.18
N ASN A 277 -8.56 -22.86 -15.47
CA ASN A 277 -9.77 -23.20 -16.21
C ASN A 277 -10.03 -24.72 -16.25
N ALA A 278 -8.98 -25.52 -16.37
CA ALA A 278 -9.07 -26.99 -16.37
C ALA A 278 -9.53 -27.57 -15.01
N VAL A 279 -9.22 -26.89 -13.89
CA VAL A 279 -9.52 -27.41 -12.54
C VAL A 279 -10.55 -26.58 -11.76
N SER A 280 -11.01 -25.46 -12.29
CA SER A 280 -11.96 -24.53 -11.61
C SER A 280 -13.26 -25.22 -11.17
N SER A 281 -13.71 -26.25 -11.90
CA SER A 281 -14.91 -27.05 -11.57
C SER A 281 -14.81 -27.84 -10.28
N ILE A 282 -13.62 -27.97 -9.69
CA ILE A 282 -13.39 -28.54 -8.34
C ILE A 282 -14.00 -27.63 -7.28
N LEU A 283 -13.90 -26.31 -7.47
CA LEU A 283 -14.44 -25.29 -6.56
C LEU A 283 -15.96 -25.17 -6.78
N LYS A 284 -16.73 -25.86 -5.94
CA LYS A 284 -18.20 -25.93 -6.09
C LYS A 284 -18.91 -24.66 -5.61
N ASP A 285 -18.32 -23.95 -4.65
CA ASP A 285 -18.82 -22.67 -4.20
C ASP A 285 -18.43 -21.57 -5.21
N ASP A 286 -19.45 -20.88 -5.75
CA ASP A 286 -19.24 -19.83 -6.75
C ASP A 286 -18.39 -18.65 -6.21
N VAL A 287 -18.58 -18.29 -4.94
CA VAL A 287 -17.80 -17.22 -4.29
C VAL A 287 -16.32 -17.62 -4.26
N ILE A 288 -16.02 -18.80 -3.74
CA ILE A 288 -14.65 -19.31 -3.64
C ILE A 288 -13.99 -19.41 -5.02
N MET A 289 -14.74 -19.90 -6.02
CA MET A 289 -14.26 -20.02 -7.40
C MET A 289 -13.94 -18.63 -8.01
N ARG A 290 -14.80 -17.62 -7.79
CA ARG A 290 -14.57 -16.26 -8.27
C ARG A 290 -13.33 -15.62 -7.61
N ARG A 291 -13.11 -15.81 -6.29
CA ARG A 291 -11.89 -15.32 -5.60
C ARG A 291 -10.63 -15.91 -6.23
N ALA A 292 -10.62 -17.23 -6.45
CA ALA A 292 -9.49 -17.90 -7.11
C ALA A 292 -9.28 -17.42 -8.56
N ARG A 293 -10.37 -17.22 -9.31
CA ARG A 293 -10.33 -16.67 -10.67
C ARG A 293 -9.64 -15.30 -10.67
N HIS A 294 -10.06 -14.41 -9.77
CA HIS A 294 -9.41 -13.11 -9.64
C HIS A 294 -7.91 -13.25 -9.43
N ALA A 295 -7.50 -14.03 -8.43
CA ALA A 295 -6.08 -14.18 -8.10
C ALA A 295 -5.23 -14.65 -9.29
N VAL A 296 -5.70 -15.69 -10.01
CA VAL A 296 -4.96 -16.24 -11.15
C VAL A 296 -4.93 -15.28 -12.33
N THR A 297 -6.08 -14.68 -12.69
CA THR A 297 -6.16 -13.78 -13.86
C THR A 297 -5.51 -12.43 -13.61
N GLU A 298 -5.52 -11.94 -12.37
CA GLU A 298 -4.85 -10.68 -12.03
C GLU A 298 -3.32 -10.82 -12.12
N ASN A 299 -2.77 -11.96 -11.70
CA ASN A 299 -1.33 -12.23 -11.85
C ASN A 299 -0.88 -12.19 -13.32
N GLU A 300 -1.68 -12.74 -14.25
CA GLU A 300 -1.40 -12.66 -15.69
C GLU A 300 -1.53 -11.20 -16.20
N ARG A 301 -2.54 -10.44 -15.74
CA ARG A 301 -2.70 -9.03 -16.10
C ARG A 301 -1.52 -8.18 -15.66
N VAL A 302 -0.95 -8.44 -14.46
CA VAL A 302 0.27 -7.74 -13.99
C VAL A 302 1.43 -7.94 -14.95
N LEU A 303 1.73 -9.18 -15.34
CA LEU A 303 2.82 -9.46 -16.25
C LEU A 303 2.64 -8.77 -17.60
N LYS A 304 1.43 -8.81 -18.14
CA LYS A 304 1.09 -8.15 -19.39
C LYS A 304 1.16 -6.62 -19.25
N ALA A 305 0.75 -6.06 -18.12
CA ALA A 305 0.82 -4.62 -17.87
C ALA A 305 2.27 -4.11 -17.88
N VAL A 306 3.20 -4.85 -17.28
CA VAL A 306 4.63 -4.52 -17.33
C VAL A 306 5.17 -4.58 -18.76
N GLU A 307 4.82 -5.64 -19.51
CA GLU A 307 5.25 -5.79 -20.90
C GLU A 307 4.76 -4.63 -21.80
N VAL A 308 3.48 -4.25 -21.70
CA VAL A 308 2.94 -3.18 -22.52
C VAL A 308 3.45 -1.81 -22.11
N LEU A 309 3.71 -1.58 -20.81
CA LEU A 309 4.33 -0.36 -20.33
C LEU A 309 5.76 -0.20 -20.85
N GLN A 310 6.57 -1.27 -20.84
CA GLN A 310 7.93 -1.27 -21.39
C GLN A 310 7.96 -0.98 -22.91
N LYS A 311 6.87 -1.27 -23.62
CA LYS A 311 6.66 -0.92 -25.04
C LYS A 311 6.11 0.51 -25.23
N GLY A 312 5.80 1.23 -24.15
CA GLY A 312 5.19 2.57 -24.19
C GLY A 312 3.71 2.57 -24.57
N ASP A 313 3.03 1.42 -24.56
CA ASP A 313 1.61 1.31 -24.92
C ASP A 313 0.68 1.59 -23.73
N LEU A 314 0.52 2.88 -23.39
CA LEU A 314 -0.36 3.30 -22.31
C LEU A 314 -1.85 3.01 -22.61
N ASN A 315 -2.26 2.89 -23.88
CA ASN A 315 -3.65 2.58 -24.22
C ASN A 315 -3.99 1.13 -23.86
N GLU A 316 -3.09 0.19 -24.16
CA GLU A 316 -3.28 -1.20 -23.74
C GLU A 316 -3.18 -1.36 -22.22
N LEU A 317 -2.27 -0.63 -21.56
CA LEU A 317 -2.25 -0.57 -20.10
C LEU A 317 -3.59 -0.09 -19.54
N GLY A 318 -4.20 0.94 -20.14
CA GLY A 318 -5.51 1.45 -19.73
C GLY A 318 -6.63 0.41 -19.83
N LYS A 319 -6.60 -0.46 -20.82
CA LYS A 319 -7.57 -1.58 -20.93
C LYS A 319 -7.36 -2.58 -19.80
N LEU A 320 -6.11 -2.97 -19.53
CA LEU A 320 -5.79 -3.88 -18.42
C LEU A 320 -6.23 -3.33 -17.06
N LEU A 321 -6.09 -2.00 -16.84
CA LEU A 321 -6.60 -1.35 -15.62
C LEU A 321 -8.13 -1.48 -15.49
N LYS A 322 -8.88 -1.31 -16.59
CA LYS A 322 -10.35 -1.48 -16.60
C LYS A 322 -10.76 -2.92 -16.35
N GLU A 323 -10.07 -3.89 -16.96
CA GLU A 323 -10.31 -5.32 -16.73
C GLU A 323 -10.01 -5.73 -15.28
N ALA A 324 -8.92 -5.19 -14.69
CA ALA A 324 -8.59 -5.39 -13.28
C ALA A 324 -9.69 -4.83 -12.36
N HIS A 325 -10.21 -3.61 -12.67
CA HIS A 325 -11.33 -3.05 -11.91
C HIS A 325 -12.57 -3.92 -11.97
N HIS A 326 -12.92 -4.41 -13.17
CA HIS A 326 -14.05 -5.32 -13.38
C HIS A 326 -13.89 -6.61 -12.55
N SER A 327 -12.69 -7.21 -12.55
CA SER A 327 -12.43 -8.40 -11.74
C SER A 327 -12.52 -8.10 -10.23
N MET A 328 -12.04 -6.94 -9.77
CA MET A 328 -12.19 -6.49 -8.38
C MET A 328 -13.66 -6.27 -8.00
N GLN A 329 -14.49 -5.81 -8.93
CA GLN A 329 -15.91 -5.55 -8.72
C GLN A 329 -16.74 -6.84 -8.68
N TYR A 330 -16.55 -7.74 -9.62
CA TYR A 330 -17.42 -8.92 -9.82
C TYR A 330 -16.85 -10.23 -9.34
N ASP A 331 -15.54 -10.46 -9.51
CA ASP A 331 -14.92 -11.69 -9.02
C ASP A 331 -14.48 -11.58 -7.56
N PHE A 332 -13.91 -10.43 -7.16
CA PHE A 332 -13.37 -10.26 -5.81
C PHE A 332 -14.32 -9.55 -4.85
N GLU A 333 -15.21 -8.71 -5.36
CA GLU A 333 -16.22 -7.95 -4.61
C GLU A 333 -15.61 -7.10 -3.48
N ALA A 334 -14.53 -6.38 -3.82
CA ALA A 334 -13.83 -5.51 -2.88
C ALA A 334 -13.96 -4.01 -3.21
N THR A 335 -14.82 -3.62 -4.17
CA THR A 335 -15.01 -2.23 -4.57
C THR A 335 -16.12 -1.54 -3.75
N GLY A 336 -17.34 -1.57 -4.22
CA GLY A 336 -18.51 -0.89 -3.69
C GLY A 336 -18.84 0.40 -4.44
N ILE A 337 -20.05 0.92 -4.22
CA ILE A 337 -20.64 1.99 -5.03
C ILE A 337 -19.75 3.23 -5.16
N GLU A 338 -19.00 3.59 -4.14
CA GLU A 338 -18.15 4.78 -4.14
C GLU A 338 -16.95 4.59 -5.10
N LEU A 339 -16.25 3.45 -5.01
CA LEU A 339 -15.11 3.15 -5.91
C LEU A 339 -15.56 2.91 -7.33
N ASP A 340 -16.67 2.19 -7.51
CA ASP A 340 -17.25 1.93 -8.84
C ASP A 340 -17.66 3.25 -9.51
N THR A 341 -18.28 4.17 -8.75
CA THR A 341 -18.66 5.49 -9.26
C THR A 341 -17.44 6.30 -9.70
N LEU A 342 -16.35 6.30 -8.90
CA LEU A 342 -15.11 6.99 -9.30
C LEU A 342 -14.50 6.39 -10.56
N ALA A 343 -14.38 5.07 -10.64
CA ALA A 343 -13.76 4.39 -11.77
C ALA A 343 -14.59 4.53 -13.05
N GLU A 344 -15.92 4.37 -12.97
CA GLU A 344 -16.85 4.55 -14.09
C GLU A 344 -16.83 6.00 -14.60
N ALA A 345 -16.98 6.98 -13.68
CA ALA A 345 -16.96 8.40 -14.03
C ALA A 345 -15.62 8.79 -14.66
N ALA A 346 -14.49 8.32 -14.11
CA ALA A 346 -13.16 8.57 -14.63
C ALA A 346 -12.97 7.98 -16.04
N ASN A 347 -13.33 6.73 -16.24
CA ASN A 347 -13.17 6.04 -17.52
C ASN A 347 -14.06 6.63 -18.64
N ALA A 348 -15.09 7.40 -18.29
CA ALA A 348 -15.96 8.09 -19.25
C ALA A 348 -15.42 9.47 -19.68
N GLN A 349 -14.36 10.01 -19.03
CA GLN A 349 -13.83 11.33 -19.35
C GLN A 349 -12.86 11.31 -20.53
N GLU A 350 -12.92 12.37 -21.33
CA GLU A 350 -11.90 12.65 -22.35
C GLU A 350 -10.50 12.78 -21.70
N GLY A 351 -9.49 12.16 -22.29
CA GLY A 351 -8.12 12.17 -21.79
C GLY A 351 -7.83 11.14 -20.69
N CYS A 352 -8.84 10.40 -20.19
CA CYS A 352 -8.60 9.26 -19.33
C CYS A 352 -8.17 8.05 -20.16
N ILE A 353 -6.99 7.53 -19.88
CA ILE A 353 -6.46 6.32 -20.51
C ILE A 353 -7.05 5.08 -19.86
N GLY A 354 -7.09 5.06 -18.52
CA GLY A 354 -7.69 4.00 -17.73
C GLY A 354 -7.73 4.36 -16.25
N ALA A 355 -8.76 3.87 -15.57
CA ALA A 355 -8.97 4.09 -14.14
C ALA A 355 -9.47 2.82 -13.45
N ARG A 356 -9.05 2.63 -12.19
CA ARG A 356 -9.40 1.49 -11.34
C ARG A 356 -9.25 1.82 -9.86
N MET A 357 -9.86 1.00 -9.00
CA MET A 357 -9.54 1.06 -7.57
C MET A 357 -8.08 0.68 -7.30
N THR A 358 -7.50 1.15 -6.22
CA THR A 358 -6.14 0.80 -5.77
C THR A 358 -6.11 0.48 -4.28
N GLY A 359 -5.25 -0.48 -3.89
CA GLY A 359 -5.11 -0.95 -2.51
C GLY A 359 -6.18 -1.96 -2.08
N GLY A 360 -6.46 -2.02 -0.78
CA GLY A 360 -7.35 -3.04 -0.20
C GLY A 360 -8.85 -2.90 -0.52
N GLY A 361 -9.31 -1.84 -1.19
CA GLY A 361 -10.71 -1.65 -1.52
C GLY A 361 -11.61 -1.27 -0.32
N PHE A 362 -12.90 -1.63 -0.40
CA PHE A 362 -13.96 -1.36 0.59
C PHE A 362 -14.14 0.13 0.94
N GLY A 363 -13.86 1.00 0.02
CA GLY A 363 -13.62 2.43 0.11
C GLY A 363 -12.16 2.75 -0.21
N GLY A 364 -11.63 3.88 0.26
CA GLY A 364 -10.25 4.30 -0.05
C GLY A 364 -10.13 4.97 -1.41
N CYS A 365 -9.14 4.60 -2.22
CA CYS A 365 -8.84 5.32 -3.46
C CYS A 365 -9.05 4.50 -4.73
N ALA A 366 -9.32 5.23 -5.81
CA ALA A 366 -9.09 4.82 -7.18
C ALA A 366 -7.92 5.62 -7.77
N ILE A 367 -7.29 5.11 -8.81
CA ILE A 367 -6.27 5.80 -9.60
C ILE A 367 -6.72 5.90 -11.05
N ALA A 368 -6.30 6.95 -11.72
CA ALA A 368 -6.46 7.13 -13.16
C ALA A 368 -5.16 7.55 -13.81
N ILE A 369 -4.90 7.08 -15.02
CA ILE A 369 -3.88 7.63 -15.92
C ILE A 369 -4.60 8.62 -16.84
N VAL A 370 -4.19 9.88 -16.80
CA VAL A 370 -4.88 10.98 -17.48
C VAL A 370 -3.87 11.85 -18.24
N LYS A 371 -4.25 12.34 -19.42
CA LYS A 371 -3.47 13.34 -20.15
C LYS A 371 -3.31 14.61 -19.31
N LYS A 372 -2.08 15.13 -19.19
CA LYS A 372 -1.77 16.28 -18.32
C LYS A 372 -2.60 17.51 -18.62
N ASP A 373 -2.83 17.80 -19.91
CA ASP A 373 -3.61 18.94 -20.39
C ASP A 373 -5.12 18.80 -20.12
N LYS A 374 -5.60 17.59 -19.81
CA LYS A 374 -7.01 17.30 -19.49
C LYS A 374 -7.25 17.08 -18.00
N ALA A 375 -6.18 16.98 -17.18
CA ALA A 375 -6.28 16.51 -15.81
C ALA A 375 -7.17 17.39 -14.91
N ASP A 376 -7.15 18.72 -15.07
CA ASP A 376 -7.96 19.63 -14.25
C ASP A 376 -9.45 19.51 -14.61
N ALA A 377 -9.80 19.52 -15.90
CA ALA A 377 -11.17 19.30 -16.35
C ALA A 377 -11.68 17.88 -15.97
N PHE A 378 -10.80 16.87 -16.07
CA PHE A 378 -11.09 15.52 -15.61
C PHE A 378 -11.49 15.50 -14.13
N ILE A 379 -10.69 16.12 -13.24
CA ILE A 379 -10.96 16.18 -11.81
C ILE A 379 -12.31 16.86 -11.54
N GLU A 380 -12.57 18.01 -12.17
CA GLU A 380 -13.81 18.76 -11.97
C GLU A 380 -15.04 17.94 -12.40
N ASN A 381 -14.98 17.29 -13.55
CA ASN A 381 -16.09 16.49 -14.09
C ASN A 381 -16.36 15.23 -13.24
N VAL A 382 -15.30 14.48 -12.87
CA VAL A 382 -15.44 13.30 -12.01
C VAL A 382 -15.99 13.68 -10.64
N GLN A 383 -15.51 14.78 -10.06
CA GLN A 383 -16.02 15.31 -8.80
C GLN A 383 -17.52 15.59 -8.87
N LYS A 384 -17.97 16.28 -9.92
CA LYS A 384 -19.39 16.62 -10.10
C LYS A 384 -20.27 15.36 -10.17
N ILE A 385 -19.86 14.36 -10.97
CA ILE A 385 -20.58 13.09 -11.10
C ILE A 385 -20.61 12.35 -9.77
N TYR A 386 -19.46 12.28 -9.08
CA TYR A 386 -19.35 11.58 -7.80
C TYR A 386 -20.22 12.23 -6.74
N THR A 387 -20.13 13.54 -6.55
CA THR A 387 -20.93 14.28 -5.56
C THR A 387 -22.43 14.12 -5.82
N GLN A 388 -22.84 14.17 -7.10
CA GLN A 388 -24.25 13.97 -7.47
C GLN A 388 -24.75 12.55 -7.15
N LYS A 389 -23.93 11.52 -7.36
CA LYS A 389 -24.33 10.11 -7.18
C LYS A 389 -24.18 9.64 -5.73
N ILE A 390 -23.16 10.11 -5.02
CA ILE A 390 -22.79 9.62 -3.66
C ILE A 390 -23.28 10.57 -2.55
N GLY A 391 -23.45 11.86 -2.83
CA GLY A 391 -23.96 12.84 -1.87
C GLY A 391 -22.89 13.56 -1.05
N HIS A 392 -21.61 13.30 -1.29
CA HIS A 392 -20.49 14.05 -0.72
C HIS A 392 -19.30 14.10 -1.69
N ASP A 393 -18.36 14.99 -1.43
CA ASP A 393 -17.22 15.21 -2.28
C ASP A 393 -16.14 14.13 -2.10
N ALA A 394 -15.53 13.69 -3.22
CA ALA A 394 -14.29 12.94 -3.22
C ALA A 394 -13.07 13.86 -2.99
N GLY A 395 -11.92 13.27 -2.74
CA GLY A 395 -10.63 13.98 -2.73
C GLY A 395 -9.84 13.64 -3.98
N PHE A 396 -9.14 14.63 -4.54
CA PHE A 396 -8.30 14.42 -5.73
C PHE A 396 -6.93 15.04 -5.54
N PHE A 397 -5.92 14.36 -6.04
CA PHE A 397 -4.59 14.97 -6.22
C PHE A 397 -3.84 14.27 -7.35
N LYS A 398 -2.98 15.03 -8.02
CA LYS A 398 -2.00 14.51 -8.98
C LYS A 398 -0.79 13.99 -8.19
N CYS A 399 -0.14 12.95 -8.67
CA CYS A 399 1.08 12.42 -8.04
C CYS A 399 2.10 11.95 -9.08
N VAL A 400 3.34 11.85 -8.62
CA VAL A 400 4.46 11.34 -9.39
C VAL A 400 5.20 10.27 -8.59
N PRO A 401 5.89 9.32 -9.25
CA PRO A 401 6.69 8.32 -8.59
C PRO A 401 7.83 8.93 -7.77
N ALA A 402 8.00 8.45 -6.54
CA ALA A 402 8.93 8.96 -5.54
C ALA A 402 9.94 7.89 -5.08
N ASP A 403 10.98 8.34 -4.35
CA ASP A 403 11.88 7.44 -3.63
C ASP A 403 11.20 6.85 -2.39
N GLY A 404 11.65 5.68 -1.96
CA GLY A 404 11.27 5.06 -0.70
C GLY A 404 11.71 5.86 0.52
N VAL A 405 11.59 5.25 1.73
CA VAL A 405 12.00 5.88 2.99
C VAL A 405 13.38 6.53 2.88
N SER A 406 13.54 7.74 3.37
CA SER A 406 14.76 8.54 3.17
C SER A 406 15.07 9.44 4.37
N ARG A 407 16.35 9.67 4.61
CA ARG A 407 16.82 10.78 5.44
C ARG A 407 16.83 12.07 4.60
N ILE A 408 16.36 13.19 5.14
CA ILE A 408 16.20 14.46 4.45
C ILE A 408 16.87 15.61 5.22
#